data_0ad0e9ad8d75e64df394082c9e427aa4
#
_entry.id   0ad0e9ad8d75e64df394082c9e427aa4
#
_cell.length_a   1.000
_cell.length_b   1.000
_cell.length_c   1.000
_cell.angle_alpha   90.00
_cell.angle_beta   90.00
_cell.angle_gamma   90.00
#
_symmetry.space_group_name_H-M   'P 1'
#
loop_
_entity.id
_entity.type
_entity.pdbx_description
1 polymer ?
#
loop_
_entity_poly.entity_id
_entity_poly.type
_entity_poly.pdbx_seq_one_letter_code
_entity_poly.pdbx_strand_id
1 'polypeptide(L)'
;MTPGPRTPDPGSRRLNIVHVCDHLGWEGSRMHGVKRLFAWMIPRFDQSRFNVSLVSLRKKDLSADTLEEFGIDVTYLARHKFDPATFTALLQVLREKQADLVHLHGYGATTFGRLCAWRMGIPAILHEHANHTDTPWFQKVADKFLAPHTDLAIAVSASTGEFTTRARLMPAERTKVVYLGAPLDEFARSRSAAEVAAARQALGIAPGTIAVGTITRLMPAKGNQYLIAAAPKVLARHPAARVFIVGEGELQPELEAQATALGLGDQLVFSGFTRDVAAALSALDIVVFPSLWEGTPLTMFEALAMGKPIVATDADGLLDVLTDGRDALVVPKANADRLVEAICRVVEHPELGMALAAGARTTGARYDIAAFVRKMERLYLILHETSRTTGRAGILQADLSFLTTER
;
A
#
# COMPACT_ATOMS: atom_id res chain seq x y z
N MET A 1 25.45 -16.33 -22.70
CA MET A 1 24.14 -16.79 -23.19
C MET A 1 23.30 -17.08 -21.98
N THR A 2 22.41 -16.17 -21.61
CA THR A 2 21.40 -16.37 -20.55
C THR A 2 20.34 -17.32 -21.09
N PRO A 3 19.99 -18.42 -20.38
CA PRO A 3 18.93 -19.30 -20.83
C PRO A 3 17.60 -18.50 -20.82
N GLY A 4 16.93 -18.47 -21.97
CA GLY A 4 15.60 -17.90 -22.11
C GLY A 4 14.58 -18.58 -21.20
N PRO A 5 13.41 -17.97 -20.95
CA PRO A 5 12.38 -18.54 -20.11
C PRO A 5 11.97 -19.90 -20.66
N ARG A 6 12.13 -20.96 -19.83
CA ARG A 6 11.65 -22.30 -20.18
C ARG A 6 10.12 -22.24 -20.26
N THR A 7 9.55 -22.66 -21.39
CA THR A 7 8.12 -22.94 -21.51
C THR A 7 7.71 -23.94 -20.46
N PRO A 8 6.58 -23.73 -19.75
CA PRO A 8 6.09 -24.69 -18.74
C PRO A 8 5.85 -26.04 -19.38
N ASP A 9 6.22 -27.10 -18.67
CA ASP A 9 5.85 -28.47 -19.03
C ASP A 9 4.31 -28.57 -19.03
N PRO A 10 3.67 -28.97 -20.16
CA PRO A 10 2.20 -29.02 -20.25
C PRO A 10 1.49 -29.96 -19.30
N GLY A 11 2.23 -30.65 -18.40
CA GLY A 11 1.70 -31.53 -17.36
C GLY A 11 1.84 -31.03 -15.92
N SER A 12 2.44 -29.86 -15.66
CA SER A 12 2.64 -29.38 -14.28
C SER A 12 1.37 -28.73 -13.72
N ARG A 13 0.89 -29.27 -12.59
CA ARG A 13 -0.24 -28.68 -11.83
C ARG A 13 0.10 -27.21 -11.46
N ARG A 14 -0.88 -26.30 -11.63
CA ARG A 14 -0.78 -24.93 -11.12
C ARG A 14 -0.59 -24.92 -9.60
N LEU A 15 0.22 -23.99 -9.09
CA LEU A 15 0.39 -23.79 -7.65
C LEU A 15 -0.80 -23.04 -7.07
N ASN A 16 -1.39 -23.57 -6.02
CA ASN A 16 -2.47 -22.94 -5.27
C ASN A 16 -1.90 -22.02 -4.20
N ILE A 17 -1.90 -20.72 -4.45
CA ILE A 17 -1.46 -19.68 -3.53
C ILE A 17 -2.68 -19.11 -2.83
N VAL A 18 -2.68 -19.12 -1.51
CA VAL A 18 -3.80 -18.57 -0.74
C VAL A 18 -3.31 -17.33 0.03
N HIS A 19 -3.78 -16.16 -0.40
CA HIS A 19 -3.64 -14.93 0.39
C HIS A 19 -4.69 -14.94 1.49
N VAL A 20 -4.27 -14.65 2.73
CA VAL A 20 -5.16 -14.55 3.89
C VAL A 20 -5.00 -13.16 4.50
N CYS A 21 -6.08 -12.44 4.71
CA CYS A 21 -6.07 -11.12 5.35
C CYS A 21 -7.07 -11.05 6.51
N ASP A 22 -6.81 -10.15 7.47
CA ASP A 22 -7.71 -9.94 8.60
C ASP A 22 -9.06 -9.40 8.15
N HIS A 23 -9.03 -8.38 7.26
CA HIS A 23 -10.20 -7.72 6.73
C HIS A 23 -9.83 -6.98 5.43
N LEU A 24 -10.83 -6.69 4.61
CA LEU A 24 -10.68 -5.98 3.35
C LEU A 24 -11.14 -4.52 3.41
N GLY A 25 -11.80 -4.14 4.48
CA GLY A 25 -12.24 -2.78 4.77
C GLY A 25 -12.48 -2.59 6.27
N TRP A 26 -12.63 -1.34 6.70
CA TRP A 26 -13.09 -0.98 8.03
C TRP A 26 -14.58 -0.67 7.96
N GLU A 27 -15.29 -0.81 9.08
CA GLU A 27 -16.69 -0.39 9.17
C GLU A 27 -16.80 1.08 8.72
N GLY A 28 -17.61 1.34 7.69
CA GLY A 28 -17.75 2.68 7.08
C GLY A 28 -16.72 3.07 6.01
N SER A 29 -15.65 2.31 5.77
CA SER A 29 -14.65 2.61 4.73
C SER A 29 -14.83 1.70 3.50
N ARG A 30 -14.90 2.31 2.30
CA ARG A 30 -15.07 1.58 1.03
C ARG A 30 -13.78 1.03 0.44
N MET A 31 -12.62 1.57 0.83
CA MET A 31 -11.33 1.16 0.29
C MET A 31 -10.23 1.14 1.35
N HIS A 32 -9.45 0.07 1.37
CA HIS A 32 -8.27 -0.10 2.20
C HIS A 32 -7.04 -0.35 1.31
N GLY A 33 -5.85 0.13 1.71
CA GLY A 33 -4.64 0.00 0.88
C GLY A 33 -4.31 -1.46 0.49
N VAL A 34 -4.43 -2.40 1.45
CA VAL A 34 -4.18 -3.83 1.18
C VAL A 34 -5.20 -4.40 0.20
N LYS A 35 -6.48 -4.00 0.29
CA LYS A 35 -7.50 -4.42 -0.67
C LYS A 35 -7.18 -3.92 -2.08
N ARG A 36 -6.75 -2.67 -2.20
CA ARG A 36 -6.34 -2.09 -3.47
C ARG A 36 -5.12 -2.81 -4.05
N LEU A 37 -4.18 -3.19 -3.18
CA LEU A 37 -3.05 -4.03 -3.58
C LEU A 37 -3.52 -5.37 -4.16
N PHE A 38 -4.50 -6.05 -3.54
CA PHE A 38 -5.06 -7.29 -4.08
C PHE A 38 -5.72 -7.06 -5.45
N ALA A 39 -6.50 -5.99 -5.62
CA ALA A 39 -7.13 -5.64 -6.90
C ALA A 39 -6.09 -5.43 -8.02
N TRP A 40 -4.93 -4.92 -7.69
CA TRP A 40 -3.84 -4.76 -8.66
C TRP A 40 -3.04 -6.03 -8.90
N MET A 41 -2.75 -6.77 -7.83
CA MET A 41 -1.80 -7.87 -7.84
C MET A 41 -2.43 -9.17 -8.38
N ILE A 42 -3.61 -9.56 -7.87
CA ILE A 42 -4.18 -10.87 -8.15
C ILE A 42 -4.44 -11.10 -9.65
N PRO A 43 -5.04 -10.15 -10.41
CA PRO A 43 -5.27 -10.35 -11.85
C PRO A 43 -3.99 -10.40 -12.69
N ARG A 44 -2.85 -9.96 -12.14
CA ARG A 44 -1.56 -9.88 -12.85
C ARG A 44 -0.68 -11.13 -12.68
N PHE A 45 -1.08 -12.09 -11.84
CA PHE A 45 -0.40 -13.39 -11.77
C PHE A 45 -0.59 -14.20 -13.05
N ASP A 46 0.45 -14.94 -13.45
CA ASP A 46 0.38 -15.90 -14.54
C ASP A 46 -0.59 -17.06 -14.18
N GLN A 47 -1.81 -16.97 -14.69
CA GLN A 47 -2.87 -17.93 -14.40
C GLN A 47 -2.61 -19.33 -15.00
N SER A 48 -1.64 -19.48 -15.90
CA SER A 48 -1.21 -20.79 -16.39
C SER A 48 -0.39 -21.57 -15.35
N ARG A 49 0.26 -20.83 -14.42
CA ARG A 49 1.17 -21.39 -13.41
C ARG A 49 0.62 -21.29 -11.98
N PHE A 50 -0.20 -20.29 -11.71
CA PHE A 50 -0.71 -20.00 -10.38
C PHE A 50 -2.22 -19.97 -10.35
N ASN A 51 -2.78 -20.52 -9.29
CA ASN A 51 -4.18 -20.37 -8.90
C ASN A 51 -4.18 -19.57 -7.60
N VAL A 52 -4.46 -18.27 -7.68
CA VAL A 52 -4.39 -17.36 -6.54
C VAL A 52 -5.78 -17.15 -5.96
N SER A 53 -5.94 -17.42 -4.68
CA SER A 53 -7.21 -17.25 -3.93
C SER A 53 -7.02 -16.25 -2.81
N LEU A 54 -8.10 -15.54 -2.45
CA LEU A 54 -8.14 -14.60 -1.33
C LEU A 54 -9.12 -15.09 -0.25
N VAL A 55 -8.66 -15.08 0.99
CA VAL A 55 -9.47 -15.43 2.18
C VAL A 55 -9.45 -14.24 3.14
N SER A 56 -10.63 -13.75 3.53
CA SER A 56 -10.79 -12.76 4.59
C SER A 56 -11.29 -13.43 5.87
N LEU A 57 -10.66 -13.13 7.00
CA LEU A 57 -11.12 -13.66 8.28
C LEU A 57 -12.49 -13.11 8.66
N ARG A 58 -12.78 -11.84 8.34
CA ARG A 58 -14.07 -11.19 8.67
C ARG A 58 -15.17 -11.54 7.67
N LYS A 59 -16.39 -11.15 8.02
CA LYS A 59 -17.56 -11.22 7.14
C LYS A 59 -17.41 -10.27 5.95
N LYS A 60 -18.20 -10.53 4.91
CA LYS A 60 -18.36 -9.62 3.76
C LYS A 60 -18.79 -8.24 4.27
N ASP A 61 -18.15 -7.19 3.78
CA ASP A 61 -18.47 -5.79 4.08
C ASP A 61 -18.77 -5.01 2.79
N LEU A 62 -19.11 -3.73 2.91
CA LEU A 62 -19.44 -2.84 1.78
C LEU A 62 -18.30 -2.72 0.74
N SER A 63 -17.12 -3.18 1.08
CA SER A 63 -15.95 -3.12 0.20
C SER A 63 -15.83 -4.32 -0.75
N ALA A 64 -16.64 -5.37 -0.57
CA ALA A 64 -16.53 -6.62 -1.32
C ALA A 64 -16.80 -6.45 -2.81
N ASP A 65 -17.80 -5.64 -3.17
CA ASP A 65 -18.24 -5.44 -4.55
C ASP A 65 -17.08 -4.97 -5.46
N THR A 66 -16.15 -4.20 -4.91
CA THR A 66 -15.00 -3.69 -5.67
C THR A 66 -14.00 -4.79 -6.09
N LEU A 67 -13.84 -5.88 -5.32
CA LEU A 67 -12.96 -7.00 -5.71
C LEU A 67 -13.67 -7.91 -6.71
N GLU A 68 -14.98 -8.06 -6.60
CA GLU A 68 -15.80 -8.82 -7.56
C GLU A 68 -15.74 -8.18 -8.95
N GLU A 69 -15.69 -6.84 -9.05
CA GLU A 69 -15.48 -6.10 -10.32
C GLU A 69 -14.16 -6.49 -11.02
N PHE A 70 -13.13 -6.86 -10.26
CA PHE A 70 -11.84 -7.35 -10.78
C PHE A 70 -11.80 -8.87 -10.98
N GLY A 71 -12.93 -9.56 -10.85
CA GLY A 71 -13.01 -11.01 -10.98
C GLY A 71 -12.33 -11.79 -9.85
N ILE A 72 -12.13 -11.15 -8.69
CA ILE A 72 -11.47 -11.75 -7.54
C ILE A 72 -12.52 -12.36 -6.61
N ASP A 73 -12.56 -13.70 -6.55
CA ASP A 73 -13.38 -14.43 -5.60
C ASP A 73 -12.75 -14.42 -4.21
N VAL A 74 -13.54 -13.99 -3.20
CA VAL A 74 -13.10 -13.90 -1.81
C VAL A 74 -13.89 -14.87 -0.94
N THR A 75 -13.18 -15.74 -0.25
CA THR A 75 -13.77 -16.58 0.80
C THR A 75 -13.80 -15.83 2.11
N TYR A 76 -14.99 -15.62 2.68
CA TYR A 76 -15.18 -14.92 3.96
C TYR A 76 -15.44 -15.95 5.07
N LEU A 77 -14.58 -15.97 6.13
CA LEU A 77 -14.73 -16.89 7.25
C LEU A 77 -15.75 -16.41 8.29
N ALA A 78 -16.12 -15.14 8.27
CA ALA A 78 -16.99 -14.50 9.26
C ALA A 78 -16.54 -14.73 10.72
N ARG A 79 -15.22 -14.66 10.95
CA ARG A 79 -14.57 -14.87 12.24
C ARG A 79 -13.83 -13.62 12.70
N HIS A 80 -13.61 -13.50 14.01
CA HIS A 80 -12.82 -12.43 14.57
C HIS A 80 -11.33 -12.82 14.60
N LYS A 81 -10.44 -11.84 14.46
CA LYS A 81 -8.96 -12.05 14.46
C LYS A 81 -8.39 -12.65 15.75
N PHE A 82 -9.19 -12.76 16.82
CA PHE A 82 -8.82 -13.38 18.09
C PHE A 82 -9.72 -14.57 18.46
N ASP A 83 -10.60 -15.00 17.57
CA ASP A 83 -11.47 -16.17 17.78
C ASP A 83 -10.68 -17.46 17.49
N PRO A 84 -10.47 -18.35 18.49
CA PRO A 84 -9.77 -19.61 18.27
C PRO A 84 -10.39 -20.51 17.19
N ALA A 85 -11.71 -20.41 16.98
CA ALA A 85 -12.40 -21.15 15.91
C ALA A 85 -11.96 -20.72 14.51
N THR A 86 -11.27 -19.58 14.37
CA THR A 86 -10.63 -19.15 13.13
C THR A 86 -9.60 -20.16 12.64
N PHE A 87 -8.88 -20.83 13.55
CA PHE A 87 -7.91 -21.87 13.17
C PHE A 87 -8.57 -23.02 12.42
N THR A 88 -9.64 -23.59 12.95
CA THR A 88 -10.32 -24.75 12.34
C THR A 88 -10.99 -24.37 11.03
N ALA A 89 -11.65 -23.20 11.00
CA ALA A 89 -12.30 -22.71 9.78
C ALA A 89 -11.27 -22.41 8.67
N LEU A 90 -10.17 -21.73 9.00
CA LEU A 90 -9.10 -21.45 8.03
C LEU A 90 -8.42 -22.74 7.55
N LEU A 91 -8.12 -23.67 8.46
CA LEU A 91 -7.51 -24.95 8.11
C LEU A 91 -8.37 -25.76 7.13
N GLN A 92 -9.69 -25.76 7.34
CA GLN A 92 -10.63 -26.39 6.43
C GLN A 92 -10.57 -25.75 5.03
N VAL A 93 -10.68 -24.44 4.94
CA VAL A 93 -10.63 -23.70 3.66
C VAL A 93 -9.30 -23.91 2.94
N LEU A 94 -8.16 -23.88 3.66
CA LEU A 94 -6.86 -24.13 3.05
C LEU A 94 -6.73 -25.54 2.48
N ARG A 95 -7.32 -26.55 3.15
CA ARG A 95 -7.38 -27.93 2.63
C ARG A 95 -8.29 -28.06 1.42
N GLU A 96 -9.49 -27.48 1.43
CA GLU A 96 -10.42 -27.45 0.31
C GLU A 96 -9.80 -26.80 -0.93
N LYS A 97 -9.05 -25.70 -0.74
CA LYS A 97 -8.30 -25.01 -1.79
C LYS A 97 -6.98 -25.73 -2.17
N GLN A 98 -6.64 -26.82 -1.50
CA GLN A 98 -5.37 -27.54 -1.70
C GLN A 98 -4.16 -26.60 -1.70
N ALA A 99 -4.09 -25.71 -0.71
CA ALA A 99 -3.07 -24.68 -0.64
C ALA A 99 -1.65 -25.27 -0.65
N ASP A 100 -0.81 -24.78 -1.55
CA ASP A 100 0.61 -25.12 -1.66
C ASP A 100 1.49 -24.12 -0.87
N LEU A 101 0.98 -22.91 -0.66
CA LEU A 101 1.64 -21.82 0.07
C LEU A 101 0.59 -20.84 0.59
N VAL A 102 0.86 -20.24 1.76
CA VAL A 102 0.03 -19.14 2.29
C VAL A 102 0.82 -17.85 2.37
N HIS A 103 0.19 -16.75 1.96
CA HIS A 103 0.71 -15.39 2.04
C HIS A 103 -0.22 -14.56 2.93
N LEU A 104 0.28 -14.07 4.06
CA LEU A 104 -0.50 -13.68 5.23
C LEU A 104 -0.39 -12.18 5.49
N HIS A 105 -1.55 -11.49 5.66
CA HIS A 105 -1.63 -10.04 5.79
C HIS A 105 -2.46 -9.67 7.02
N GLY A 106 -1.83 -9.02 8.00
CA GLY A 106 -2.46 -8.61 9.26
C GLY A 106 -2.30 -9.60 10.40
N TYR A 107 -2.65 -9.20 11.63
CA TYR A 107 -2.30 -9.94 12.85
C TYR A 107 -2.99 -11.29 12.99
N GLY A 108 -4.30 -11.34 12.81
CA GLY A 108 -5.06 -12.59 12.94
C GLY A 108 -4.70 -13.56 11.82
N ALA A 109 -4.62 -13.05 10.60
CA ALA A 109 -4.22 -13.84 9.43
C ALA A 109 -2.80 -14.41 9.60
N THR A 110 -1.84 -13.61 10.09
CA THR A 110 -0.48 -14.10 10.33
C THR A 110 -0.41 -15.09 11.50
N THR A 111 -1.23 -14.95 12.54
CA THR A 111 -1.25 -15.88 13.65
C THR A 111 -1.86 -17.23 13.24
N PHE A 112 -3.10 -17.22 12.79
CA PHE A 112 -3.80 -18.46 12.44
C PHE A 112 -3.27 -19.07 11.14
N GLY A 113 -2.87 -18.26 10.17
CA GLY A 113 -2.29 -18.74 8.91
C GLY A 113 -0.96 -19.47 9.13
N ARG A 114 -0.05 -18.96 9.97
CA ARG A 114 1.20 -19.66 10.33
C ARG A 114 0.94 -20.99 11.05
N LEU A 115 -0.03 -21.01 11.97
CA LEU A 115 -0.43 -22.26 12.64
C LEU A 115 -0.97 -23.29 11.65
N CYS A 116 -1.84 -22.88 10.71
CA CYS A 116 -2.37 -23.74 9.67
C CYS A 116 -1.26 -24.23 8.73
N ALA A 117 -0.37 -23.35 8.28
CA ALA A 117 0.75 -23.70 7.42
C ALA A 117 1.70 -24.71 8.08
N TRP A 118 2.01 -24.47 9.37
CA TRP A 118 2.81 -25.41 10.16
C TRP A 118 2.14 -26.79 10.24
N ARG A 119 0.82 -26.82 10.53
CA ARG A 119 0.03 -28.08 10.61
C ARG A 119 -0.07 -28.81 9.27
N MET A 120 -0.05 -28.09 8.17
CA MET A 120 -0.12 -28.64 6.81
C MET A 120 1.24 -28.95 6.21
N GLY A 121 2.34 -28.47 6.79
CA GLY A 121 3.68 -28.62 6.25
C GLY A 121 3.97 -27.77 5.00
N ILE A 122 3.20 -26.69 4.78
CA ILE A 122 3.34 -25.79 3.62
C ILE A 122 4.06 -24.49 4.00
N PRO A 123 4.74 -23.80 3.05
CA PRO A 123 5.38 -22.52 3.31
C PRO A 123 4.41 -21.42 3.72
N ALA A 124 4.89 -20.54 4.63
CA ALA A 124 4.16 -19.36 5.09
C ALA A 124 5.00 -18.09 4.91
N ILE A 125 4.44 -17.10 4.22
CA ILE A 125 4.99 -15.77 4.10
C ILE A 125 4.17 -14.82 5.00
N LEU A 126 4.84 -14.09 5.88
CA LEU A 126 4.27 -12.97 6.63
C LEU A 126 4.51 -11.70 5.82
N HIS A 127 3.47 -10.92 5.51
CA HIS A 127 3.60 -9.64 4.79
C HIS A 127 3.13 -8.49 5.69
N GLU A 128 4.07 -7.66 6.11
CA GLU A 128 3.82 -6.53 6.98
C GLU A 128 3.67 -5.24 6.16
N HIS A 129 2.55 -4.52 6.40
CA HIS A 129 2.18 -3.34 5.63
C HIS A 129 2.28 -2.03 6.40
N ALA A 130 2.41 -2.10 7.71
CA ALA A 130 2.47 -0.91 8.58
C ALA A 130 3.10 -1.24 9.92
N ASN A 131 3.65 -0.21 10.57
CA ASN A 131 4.16 -0.30 11.94
C ASN A 131 3.00 -0.10 12.91
N HIS A 132 2.67 -1.12 13.69
CA HIS A 132 1.63 -1.04 14.69
C HIS A 132 2.24 -0.78 16.07
N THR A 133 1.92 0.35 16.69
CA THR A 133 2.46 0.74 18.01
C THR A 133 1.89 -0.07 19.15
N ASP A 134 0.62 -0.50 19.04
CA ASP A 134 -0.15 -1.14 20.10
C ASP A 134 -0.33 -2.64 19.87
N THR A 135 0.79 -3.38 19.93
CA THR A 135 0.74 -4.84 19.84
C THR A 135 0.39 -5.44 21.21
N PRO A 136 -0.75 -6.13 21.35
CA PRO A 136 -1.12 -6.78 22.61
C PRO A 136 -0.05 -7.78 23.06
N TRP A 137 0.14 -7.93 24.37
CA TRP A 137 1.16 -8.83 24.93
C TRP A 137 1.01 -10.29 24.47
N PHE A 138 -0.22 -10.79 24.35
CA PHE A 138 -0.50 -12.15 23.87
C PHE A 138 -0.08 -12.34 22.40
N GLN A 139 -0.13 -11.29 21.59
CA GLN A 139 0.36 -11.32 20.22
C GLN A 139 1.89 -11.47 20.18
N LYS A 140 2.61 -10.79 21.09
CA LYS A 140 4.08 -10.95 21.21
C LYS A 140 4.44 -12.38 21.60
N VAL A 141 3.66 -13.02 22.48
CA VAL A 141 3.84 -14.43 22.83
C VAL A 141 3.59 -15.33 21.63
N ALA A 142 2.51 -15.09 20.89
CA ALA A 142 2.21 -15.84 19.67
C ALA A 142 3.32 -15.67 18.63
N ASP A 143 3.81 -14.45 18.42
CA ASP A 143 4.90 -14.18 17.46
C ASP A 143 6.19 -14.88 17.88
N LYS A 144 6.55 -14.88 19.17
CA LYS A 144 7.72 -15.60 19.68
C LYS A 144 7.64 -17.11 19.42
N PHE A 145 6.45 -17.70 19.58
CA PHE A 145 6.24 -19.12 19.28
C PHE A 145 6.25 -19.41 17.78
N LEU A 146 5.66 -18.52 16.96
CA LEU A 146 5.44 -18.74 15.53
C LEU A 146 6.62 -18.29 14.64
N ALA A 147 7.52 -17.43 15.12
CA ALA A 147 8.65 -16.96 14.32
C ALA A 147 9.53 -18.11 13.78
N PRO A 148 9.86 -19.18 14.54
CA PRO A 148 10.59 -20.33 14.01
C PRO A 148 9.83 -21.08 12.91
N HIS A 149 8.50 -20.98 12.90
CA HIS A 149 7.61 -21.65 11.95
C HIS A 149 7.19 -20.76 10.78
N THR A 150 7.81 -19.59 10.64
CA THR A 150 7.57 -18.65 9.53
C THR A 150 8.76 -18.74 8.57
N ASP A 151 8.49 -18.99 7.30
CA ASP A 151 9.55 -19.24 6.33
C ASP A 151 10.20 -17.94 5.85
N LEU A 152 9.37 -16.91 5.62
CA LEU A 152 9.83 -15.59 5.18
C LEU A 152 8.89 -14.49 5.72
N ALA A 153 9.46 -13.32 5.97
CA ALA A 153 8.70 -12.09 6.16
C ALA A 153 9.03 -11.09 5.06
N ILE A 154 8.02 -10.45 4.51
CA ILE A 154 8.12 -9.34 3.59
C ILE A 154 7.64 -8.08 4.32
N ALA A 155 8.42 -7.02 4.23
CA ALA A 155 8.10 -5.70 4.74
C ALA A 155 8.06 -4.69 3.60
N VAL A 156 7.08 -3.79 3.61
CA VAL A 156 6.89 -2.81 2.52
C VAL A 156 7.84 -1.62 2.59
N SER A 157 8.57 -1.45 3.69
CA SER A 157 9.54 -0.37 3.91
C SER A 157 10.65 -0.82 4.85
N ALA A 158 11.76 -0.07 4.92
CA ALA A 158 12.86 -0.35 5.84
C ALA A 158 12.39 -0.26 7.30
N SER A 159 11.61 0.75 7.66
CA SER A 159 11.04 0.88 9.01
C SER A 159 10.08 -0.26 9.36
N THR A 160 9.29 -0.73 8.39
CA THR A 160 8.43 -1.91 8.57
C THR A 160 9.27 -3.19 8.71
N GLY A 161 10.42 -3.29 8.03
CA GLY A 161 11.39 -4.37 8.21
C GLY A 161 11.97 -4.40 9.61
N GLU A 162 12.35 -3.24 10.14
CA GLU A 162 12.82 -3.09 11.52
C GLU A 162 11.72 -3.45 12.53
N PHE A 163 10.49 -2.99 12.32
CA PHE A 163 9.34 -3.39 13.12
C PHE A 163 9.13 -4.92 13.09
N THR A 164 9.22 -5.52 11.90
CA THR A 164 9.03 -6.97 11.72
C THR A 164 10.08 -7.78 12.49
N THR A 165 11.32 -7.33 12.52
CA THR A 165 12.38 -8.00 13.28
C THR A 165 12.26 -7.76 14.78
N ARG A 166 12.00 -6.54 15.22
CA ARG A 166 11.96 -6.17 16.65
C ARG A 166 10.66 -6.53 17.34
N ALA A 167 9.52 -6.23 16.70
CA ALA A 167 8.20 -6.39 17.32
C ALA A 167 7.55 -7.74 17.00
N ARG A 168 7.74 -8.25 15.76
CA ARG A 168 7.22 -9.55 15.34
C ARG A 168 8.22 -10.68 15.53
N LEU A 169 9.42 -10.38 16.05
CA LEU A 169 10.48 -11.31 16.38
C LEU A 169 10.94 -12.20 15.20
N MET A 170 10.74 -11.71 13.98
CA MET A 170 11.22 -12.39 12.79
C MET A 170 12.74 -12.25 12.69
N PRO A 171 13.47 -13.34 12.40
CA PRO A 171 14.92 -13.27 12.15
C PRO A 171 15.23 -12.33 10.99
N ALA A 172 16.30 -11.53 11.10
CA ALA A 172 16.67 -10.55 10.09
C ALA A 172 17.00 -11.22 8.73
N GLU A 173 17.61 -12.38 8.75
CA GLU A 173 17.91 -13.17 7.54
C GLU A 173 16.65 -13.64 6.80
N ARG A 174 15.52 -13.81 7.50
CA ARG A 174 14.21 -14.16 6.97
C ARG A 174 13.32 -12.95 6.66
N THR A 175 13.78 -11.74 6.93
CA THR A 175 13.02 -10.51 6.68
C THR A 175 13.58 -9.81 5.45
N LYS A 176 12.76 -9.60 4.44
CA LYS A 176 13.13 -8.90 3.20
C LYS A 176 12.27 -7.67 3.02
N VAL A 177 12.90 -6.53 2.71
CA VAL A 177 12.18 -5.32 2.31
C VAL A 177 11.91 -5.42 0.82
N VAL A 178 10.62 -5.40 0.46
CA VAL A 178 10.18 -5.46 -0.93
C VAL A 178 9.15 -4.35 -1.14
N TYR A 179 9.57 -3.30 -1.84
CA TYR A 179 8.70 -2.17 -2.12
C TYR A 179 7.58 -2.57 -3.07
N LEU A 180 6.40 -2.01 -2.82
CA LEU A 180 5.25 -2.11 -3.71
C LEU A 180 5.45 -1.23 -4.95
N GLY A 181 4.40 -1.02 -5.70
CA GLY A 181 4.39 -0.13 -6.87
C GLY A 181 2.96 0.19 -7.29
N ALA A 182 2.84 1.01 -8.31
CA ALA A 182 1.58 1.31 -8.95
C ALA A 182 1.44 0.56 -10.29
N PRO A 183 0.23 0.36 -10.82
CA PRO A 183 0.02 -0.06 -12.19
C PRO A 183 0.49 1.02 -13.17
N LEU A 184 1.70 0.87 -13.70
CA LEU A 184 2.27 1.87 -14.62
C LEU A 184 1.48 1.99 -15.93
N ASP A 185 0.85 0.91 -16.38
CA ASP A 185 -0.08 0.90 -17.51
C ASP A 185 -1.27 1.85 -17.33
N GLU A 186 -1.70 2.08 -16.10
CA GLU A 186 -2.79 3.00 -15.76
C GLU A 186 -2.28 4.40 -15.38
N PHE A 187 -1.29 4.50 -14.50
CA PHE A 187 -0.87 5.76 -13.90
C PHE A 187 0.21 6.50 -14.69
N ALA A 188 1.08 5.81 -15.42
CA ALA A 188 2.12 6.48 -16.22
C ALA A 188 1.63 6.91 -17.61
N ARG A 189 0.40 6.58 -18.02
CA ARG A 189 -0.15 7.02 -19.30
C ARG A 189 -0.38 8.54 -19.33
N SER A 190 -0.14 9.15 -20.47
CA SER A 190 -0.50 10.55 -20.69
C SER A 190 -2.02 10.71 -20.69
N ARG A 191 -2.50 11.74 -20.01
CA ARG A 191 -3.92 12.13 -20.01
C ARG A 191 -4.12 13.32 -20.92
N SER A 192 -5.20 13.30 -21.69
CA SER A 192 -5.60 14.42 -22.54
C SER A 192 -6.05 15.62 -21.68
N ALA A 193 -5.98 16.82 -22.25
CA ALA A 193 -6.49 18.02 -21.60
C ALA A 193 -7.98 17.90 -21.23
N ALA A 194 -8.76 17.20 -22.05
CA ALA A 194 -10.18 16.95 -21.79
C ALA A 194 -10.40 16.05 -20.58
N GLU A 195 -9.60 14.96 -20.43
CA GLU A 195 -9.66 14.09 -19.23
C GLU A 195 -9.29 14.85 -17.96
N VAL A 196 -8.26 15.69 -18.00
CA VAL A 196 -7.86 16.52 -16.86
C VAL A 196 -8.95 17.55 -16.54
N ALA A 197 -9.53 18.21 -17.54
CA ALA A 197 -10.61 19.18 -17.33
C ALA A 197 -11.85 18.51 -16.70
N ALA A 198 -12.24 17.33 -17.18
CA ALA A 198 -13.33 16.55 -16.60
C ALA A 198 -13.06 16.16 -15.15
N ALA A 199 -11.84 15.72 -14.83
CA ALA A 199 -11.41 15.38 -13.47
C ALA A 199 -11.44 16.61 -12.54
N ARG A 200 -10.99 17.77 -13.02
CA ARG A 200 -11.07 19.05 -12.28
C ARG A 200 -12.51 19.44 -12.01
N GLN A 201 -13.37 19.34 -13.02
CA GLN A 201 -14.80 19.62 -12.87
C GLN A 201 -15.46 18.70 -11.83
N ALA A 202 -15.13 17.39 -11.85
CA ALA A 202 -15.66 16.42 -10.89
C ALA A 202 -15.27 16.71 -9.45
N LEU A 203 -14.10 17.31 -9.21
CA LEU A 203 -13.65 17.78 -7.89
C LEU A 203 -14.07 19.22 -7.56
N GLY A 204 -14.83 19.91 -8.44
CA GLY A 204 -15.25 21.30 -8.24
C GLY A 204 -14.09 22.31 -8.38
N ILE A 205 -13.03 21.97 -9.12
CA ILE A 205 -11.88 22.84 -9.34
C ILE A 205 -12.17 23.78 -10.51
N ALA A 206 -12.35 25.07 -10.20
CA ALA A 206 -12.60 26.09 -11.20
C ALA A 206 -11.38 26.33 -12.13
N PRO A 207 -11.58 26.83 -13.36
CA PRO A 207 -10.47 27.24 -14.23
C PRO A 207 -9.59 28.29 -13.54
N GLY A 208 -8.27 28.17 -13.72
CA GLY A 208 -7.29 29.08 -13.11
C GLY A 208 -6.97 28.80 -11.63
N THR A 209 -7.65 27.87 -10.99
CA THR A 209 -7.35 27.46 -9.61
C THR A 209 -6.05 26.65 -9.56
N ILE A 210 -5.17 26.96 -8.59
CA ILE A 210 -4.05 26.11 -8.22
C ILE A 210 -4.55 25.09 -7.20
N ALA A 211 -4.65 23.83 -7.62
CA ALA A 211 -5.20 22.76 -6.79
C ALA A 211 -4.08 22.07 -5.99
N VAL A 212 -3.99 22.35 -4.70
CA VAL A 212 -3.08 21.70 -3.75
C VAL A 212 -3.90 20.64 -3.00
N GLY A 213 -3.47 19.38 -2.98
CA GLY A 213 -4.32 18.40 -2.30
C GLY A 213 -3.61 17.12 -1.86
N THR A 214 -4.35 16.36 -1.08
CA THR A 214 -3.97 15.02 -0.63
C THR A 214 -5.06 14.02 -0.95
N ILE A 215 -4.67 12.79 -1.27
CA ILE A 215 -5.60 11.67 -1.49
C ILE A 215 -5.26 10.58 -0.48
N THR A 216 -6.08 10.45 0.56
CA THR A 216 -5.72 9.62 1.69
C THR A 216 -6.91 9.25 2.56
N ARG A 217 -6.75 8.30 3.46
CA ARG A 217 -7.72 8.06 4.53
C ARG A 217 -7.59 9.16 5.60
N LEU A 218 -8.72 9.57 6.17
CA LEU A 218 -8.74 10.58 7.24
C LEU A 218 -8.53 9.90 8.60
N MET A 219 -7.25 9.65 8.93
CA MET A 219 -6.81 9.00 10.16
C MET A 219 -5.54 9.66 10.71
N PRO A 220 -5.19 9.48 12.00
CA PRO A 220 -4.09 10.19 12.65
C PRO A 220 -2.75 10.08 11.93
N ALA A 221 -2.41 8.89 11.42
CA ALA A 221 -1.17 8.64 10.70
C ALA A 221 -0.93 9.56 9.49
N LYS A 222 -2.02 10.05 8.88
CA LYS A 222 -1.97 10.82 7.63
C LYS A 222 -1.74 12.32 7.82
N GLY A 223 -1.83 12.82 9.05
CA GLY A 223 -1.40 14.18 9.40
C GLY A 223 -2.18 15.31 8.71
N ASN A 224 -3.42 15.06 8.22
CA ASN A 224 -4.21 16.04 7.47
C ASN A 224 -4.45 17.34 8.25
N GLN A 225 -4.46 17.30 9.59
CA GLN A 225 -4.56 18.46 10.46
C GLN A 225 -3.43 19.49 10.21
N TYR A 226 -2.25 19.03 9.79
CA TYR A 226 -1.11 19.93 9.50
C TYR A 226 -1.26 20.61 8.14
N LEU A 227 -1.82 19.94 7.14
CA LEU A 227 -2.18 20.56 5.86
C LEU A 227 -3.27 21.61 6.05
N ILE A 228 -4.30 21.29 6.85
CA ILE A 228 -5.38 22.23 7.20
C ILE A 228 -4.80 23.45 7.96
N ALA A 229 -3.91 23.22 8.92
CA ALA A 229 -3.25 24.33 9.65
C ALA A 229 -2.34 25.19 8.75
N ALA A 230 -1.77 24.63 7.69
CA ALA A 230 -0.97 25.36 6.70
C ALA A 230 -1.82 26.19 5.74
N ALA A 231 -3.06 25.75 5.47
CA ALA A 231 -3.93 26.33 4.44
C ALA A 231 -4.12 27.85 4.56
N PRO A 232 -4.41 28.48 5.73
CA PRO A 232 -4.61 29.92 5.81
C PRO A 232 -3.43 30.74 5.28
N LYS A 233 -2.19 30.32 5.58
CA LYS A 233 -0.96 31.02 5.15
C LYS A 233 -0.68 30.82 3.66
N VAL A 234 -0.95 29.60 3.12
CA VAL A 234 -0.82 29.31 1.69
C VAL A 234 -1.83 30.15 0.89
N LEU A 235 -3.10 30.16 1.32
CA LEU A 235 -4.18 30.87 0.64
C LEU A 235 -4.04 32.39 0.71
N ALA A 236 -3.51 32.92 1.81
CA ALA A 236 -3.21 34.35 1.93
C ALA A 236 -2.10 34.78 0.96
N ARG A 237 -1.07 33.95 0.72
CA ARG A 237 0.00 34.21 -0.25
C ARG A 237 -0.43 33.97 -1.70
N HIS A 238 -1.31 33.00 -1.92
CA HIS A 238 -1.78 32.56 -3.24
C HIS A 238 -3.31 32.49 -3.30
N PRO A 239 -4.01 33.62 -3.48
CA PRO A 239 -5.50 33.65 -3.47
C PRO A 239 -6.15 32.78 -4.55
N ALA A 240 -5.43 32.43 -5.63
CA ALA A 240 -5.89 31.50 -6.65
C ALA A 240 -5.76 30.02 -6.22
N ALA A 241 -5.09 29.73 -5.10
CA ALA A 241 -4.96 28.36 -4.60
C ALA A 241 -6.25 27.89 -3.90
N ARG A 242 -6.48 26.59 -3.90
CA ARG A 242 -7.50 25.89 -3.11
C ARG A 242 -6.91 24.59 -2.61
N VAL A 243 -7.32 24.17 -1.41
CA VAL A 243 -6.86 22.94 -0.80
C VAL A 243 -7.94 21.86 -0.95
N PHE A 244 -7.56 20.67 -1.39
CA PHE A 244 -8.44 19.54 -1.60
C PHE A 244 -8.02 18.36 -0.74
N ILE A 245 -8.94 17.85 0.08
CA ILE A 245 -8.76 16.64 0.88
C ILE A 245 -9.69 15.59 0.31
N VAL A 246 -9.10 14.65 -0.45
CA VAL A 246 -9.83 13.57 -1.12
C VAL A 246 -9.68 12.30 -0.28
N GLY A 247 -10.81 11.77 0.19
CA GLY A 247 -10.87 10.59 1.01
C GLY A 247 -11.89 10.68 2.12
N GLU A 248 -11.96 9.63 2.91
CA GLU A 248 -12.88 9.49 4.06
C GLU A 248 -12.14 8.84 5.23
N GLY A 249 -12.67 8.96 6.43
CA GLY A 249 -12.11 8.32 7.63
C GLY A 249 -12.65 8.88 8.93
N GLU A 250 -12.20 8.27 10.02
CA GLU A 250 -12.71 8.55 11.37
C GLU A 250 -12.48 10.00 11.85
N LEU A 251 -11.44 10.66 11.34
CA LEU A 251 -11.12 12.04 11.72
C LEU A 251 -11.88 13.09 10.89
N GLN A 252 -12.77 12.71 9.97
CA GLN A 252 -13.44 13.69 9.12
C GLN A 252 -14.16 14.79 9.91
N PRO A 253 -14.97 14.49 10.98
CA PRO A 253 -15.64 15.52 11.74
C PRO A 253 -14.69 16.51 12.40
N GLU A 254 -13.58 16.04 12.97
CA GLU A 254 -12.58 16.86 13.64
C GLU A 254 -11.83 17.76 12.65
N LEU A 255 -11.51 17.23 11.46
CA LEU A 255 -10.84 17.97 10.41
C LEU A 255 -11.74 19.04 9.80
N GLU A 256 -13.02 18.76 9.61
CA GLU A 256 -14.02 19.74 9.17
C GLU A 256 -14.23 20.84 10.23
N ALA A 257 -14.29 20.49 11.50
CA ALA A 257 -14.36 21.47 12.59
C ALA A 257 -13.12 22.36 12.63
N GLN A 258 -11.91 21.81 12.43
CA GLN A 258 -10.67 22.58 12.34
C GLN A 258 -10.71 23.56 11.17
N ALA A 259 -11.12 23.11 9.98
CA ALA A 259 -11.24 23.97 8.80
C ALA A 259 -12.23 25.12 9.02
N THR A 260 -13.36 24.85 9.67
CA THR A 260 -14.36 25.85 10.05
C THR A 260 -13.81 26.85 11.03
N ALA A 261 -13.12 26.40 12.08
CA ALA A 261 -12.49 27.27 13.08
C ALA A 261 -11.43 28.21 12.49
N LEU A 262 -10.78 27.79 11.40
CA LEU A 262 -9.81 28.58 10.65
C LEU A 262 -10.44 29.47 9.57
N GLY A 263 -11.77 29.44 9.42
CA GLY A 263 -12.51 30.29 8.46
C GLY A 263 -12.22 29.96 7.00
N LEU A 264 -11.85 28.70 6.67
CA LEU A 264 -11.41 28.33 5.34
C LEU A 264 -12.55 28.28 4.31
N GLY A 265 -13.80 28.03 4.75
CA GLY A 265 -14.97 28.02 3.88
C GLY A 265 -14.76 27.13 2.64
N ASP A 266 -15.08 27.68 1.46
CA ASP A 266 -14.94 27.04 0.15
C ASP A 266 -13.48 26.98 -0.36
N GLN A 267 -12.54 27.54 0.35
CA GLN A 267 -11.10 27.50 0.00
C GLN A 267 -10.44 26.15 0.35
N LEU A 268 -11.08 25.37 1.24
CA LEU A 268 -10.68 23.99 1.54
C LEU A 268 -11.88 23.07 1.33
N VAL A 269 -11.71 22.08 0.46
CA VAL A 269 -12.77 21.19 0.01
C VAL A 269 -12.50 19.77 0.47
N PHE A 270 -13.44 19.18 1.20
CA PHE A 270 -13.48 17.74 1.47
C PHE A 270 -14.28 17.06 0.35
N SER A 271 -13.59 16.39 -0.57
CA SER A 271 -14.21 15.81 -1.75
C SER A 271 -14.78 14.39 -1.53
N GLY A 272 -14.62 13.86 -0.30
CA GLY A 272 -15.05 12.49 0.00
C GLY A 272 -14.24 11.42 -0.71
N PHE A 273 -14.77 10.21 -0.70
CA PHE A 273 -14.13 9.04 -1.32
C PHE A 273 -14.19 9.10 -2.84
N THR A 274 -13.08 8.73 -3.49
CA THR A 274 -13.04 8.51 -4.95
C THR A 274 -12.63 7.07 -5.27
N ARG A 275 -13.25 6.49 -6.29
CA ARG A 275 -12.80 5.21 -6.89
C ARG A 275 -11.70 5.45 -7.92
N ASP A 276 -11.76 6.56 -8.64
CA ASP A 276 -10.78 6.95 -9.68
C ASP A 276 -9.71 7.88 -9.08
N VAL A 277 -8.72 7.26 -8.42
CA VAL A 277 -7.59 7.99 -7.84
C VAL A 277 -6.72 8.61 -8.94
N ALA A 278 -6.66 7.98 -10.09
CA ALA A 278 -5.87 8.47 -11.21
C ALA A 278 -6.47 9.75 -11.81
N ALA A 279 -7.81 9.86 -11.90
CA ALA A 279 -8.48 11.10 -12.26
C ALA A 279 -8.24 12.17 -11.17
N ALA A 280 -8.46 11.84 -9.89
CA ALA A 280 -8.25 12.79 -8.79
C ALA A 280 -6.81 13.32 -8.74
N LEU A 281 -5.79 12.46 -8.88
CA LEU A 281 -4.39 12.89 -8.98
C LEU A 281 -4.16 13.78 -10.19
N SER A 282 -4.79 13.48 -11.36
CA SER A 282 -4.63 14.31 -12.56
C SER A 282 -5.13 15.73 -12.36
N ALA A 283 -6.18 15.91 -11.56
CA ALA A 283 -6.81 17.19 -11.28
C ALA A 283 -5.99 18.10 -10.33
N LEU A 284 -5.11 17.53 -9.50
CA LEU A 284 -4.26 18.27 -8.58
C LEU A 284 -3.01 18.80 -9.29
N ASP A 285 -2.59 20.02 -8.93
CA ASP A 285 -1.33 20.61 -9.40
C ASP A 285 -0.16 20.23 -8.49
N ILE A 286 -0.41 20.13 -7.18
CA ILE A 286 0.56 19.73 -6.17
C ILE A 286 -0.07 18.67 -5.27
N VAL A 287 0.62 17.54 -5.11
CA VAL A 287 0.20 16.47 -4.19
C VAL A 287 0.96 16.56 -2.88
N VAL A 288 0.24 16.57 -1.76
CA VAL A 288 0.84 16.71 -0.42
C VAL A 288 0.65 15.43 0.38
N PHE A 289 1.73 14.93 0.97
CA PHE A 289 1.73 13.83 1.94
C PHE A 289 2.15 14.35 3.31
N PRO A 290 1.20 14.86 4.13
CA PRO A 290 1.53 15.48 5.44
C PRO A 290 1.66 14.43 6.55
N SER A 291 1.98 13.19 6.21
CA SER A 291 1.93 12.01 7.07
C SER A 291 2.85 12.11 8.28
N LEU A 292 2.43 11.50 9.40
CA LEU A 292 3.22 11.37 10.62
C LEU A 292 4.02 10.07 10.64
N TRP A 293 3.44 9.00 10.12
CA TRP A 293 4.09 7.71 9.90
C TRP A 293 3.42 6.95 8.75
N GLU A 294 4.21 6.18 8.02
CA GLU A 294 3.77 5.37 6.87
C GLU A 294 4.55 4.04 6.82
N GLY A 295 3.91 3.02 6.23
CA GLY A 295 4.66 1.96 5.57
C GLY A 295 5.23 2.49 4.24
N THR A 296 4.52 2.24 3.13
CA THR A 296 4.70 2.94 1.86
C THR A 296 3.31 3.16 1.28
N PRO A 297 2.79 4.40 1.25
CA PRO A 297 1.44 4.65 0.76
C PRO A 297 1.34 4.41 -0.74
N LEU A 298 0.35 3.63 -1.17
CA LEU A 298 0.15 3.33 -2.60
C LEU A 298 -0.01 4.61 -3.43
N THR A 299 -0.70 5.62 -2.87
CA THR A 299 -0.90 6.92 -3.55
C THR A 299 0.40 7.64 -3.86
N MET A 300 1.47 7.40 -3.08
CA MET A 300 2.80 7.93 -3.39
C MET A 300 3.33 7.34 -4.71
N PHE A 301 3.27 6.03 -4.87
CA PHE A 301 3.71 5.37 -6.12
C PHE A 301 2.87 5.83 -7.32
N GLU A 302 1.58 6.07 -7.11
CA GLU A 302 0.67 6.60 -8.13
C GLU A 302 1.02 8.03 -8.53
N ALA A 303 1.25 8.90 -7.55
CA ALA A 303 1.67 10.28 -7.77
C ALA A 303 3.02 10.35 -8.48
N LEU A 304 3.99 9.51 -8.07
CA LEU A 304 5.29 9.36 -8.74
C LEU A 304 5.14 8.91 -10.19
N ALA A 305 4.36 7.85 -10.44
CA ALA A 305 4.14 7.34 -11.79
C ALA A 305 3.50 8.40 -12.72
N MET A 306 2.58 9.21 -12.20
CA MET A 306 1.95 10.32 -12.92
C MET A 306 2.88 11.54 -13.08
N GLY A 307 4.01 11.57 -12.40
CA GLY A 307 4.91 12.73 -12.40
C GLY A 307 4.25 13.96 -11.79
N LYS A 308 3.64 13.81 -10.63
CA LYS A 308 3.10 14.97 -9.90
C LYS A 308 4.19 15.66 -9.10
N PRO A 309 4.20 17.01 -9.02
CA PRO A 309 4.96 17.72 -8.00
C PRO A 309 4.50 17.27 -6.62
N ILE A 310 5.43 16.79 -5.79
CA ILE A 310 5.14 16.23 -4.46
C ILE A 310 5.76 17.10 -3.39
N VAL A 311 4.97 17.42 -2.36
CA VAL A 311 5.45 17.93 -1.06
C VAL A 311 5.13 16.86 -0.02
N ALA A 312 6.13 16.38 0.69
CA ALA A 312 5.98 15.28 1.63
C ALA A 312 6.67 15.60 2.96
N THR A 313 6.21 14.94 4.01
CA THR A 313 6.94 14.96 5.28
C THR A 313 8.02 13.86 5.31
N ASP A 314 8.92 13.95 6.30
CA ASP A 314 9.95 12.96 6.60
C ASP A 314 9.40 11.73 7.34
N ALA A 315 8.17 11.33 7.04
CA ALA A 315 7.60 10.08 7.56
C ALA A 315 8.34 8.87 6.96
N ASP A 316 8.62 7.89 7.78
CA ASP A 316 9.59 6.81 7.54
C ASP A 316 9.48 6.16 6.15
N GLY A 317 8.31 5.60 5.81
CA GLY A 317 8.13 4.91 4.52
C GLY A 317 8.09 5.83 3.30
N LEU A 318 7.92 7.16 3.49
CA LEU A 318 8.08 8.14 2.41
C LEU A 318 9.57 8.33 2.09
N LEU A 319 10.43 8.42 3.10
CA LEU A 319 11.88 8.59 2.94
C LEU A 319 12.56 7.37 2.29
N ASP A 320 11.96 6.22 2.36
CA ASP A 320 12.48 5.02 1.67
C ASP A 320 12.49 5.18 0.15
N VAL A 321 11.62 6.02 -0.38
CA VAL A 321 11.37 6.18 -1.83
C VAL A 321 11.68 7.60 -2.30
N LEU A 322 11.22 8.62 -1.57
CA LEU A 322 11.37 10.02 -1.94
C LEU A 322 12.75 10.56 -1.58
N THR A 323 13.27 11.41 -2.44
CA THR A 323 14.53 12.14 -2.23
C THR A 323 14.25 13.64 -2.35
N ASP A 324 14.56 14.37 -1.28
CA ASP A 324 14.38 15.84 -1.23
C ASP A 324 15.10 16.54 -2.39
N GLY A 325 14.41 17.50 -3.01
CA GLY A 325 14.91 18.30 -4.13
C GLY A 325 15.01 17.57 -5.46
N ARG A 326 14.78 16.23 -5.51
CA ARG A 326 14.85 15.45 -6.74
C ARG A 326 13.46 15.07 -7.26
N ASP A 327 12.65 14.41 -6.44
CA ASP A 327 11.32 13.87 -6.81
C ASP A 327 10.21 14.34 -5.85
N ALA A 328 10.58 15.02 -4.78
CA ALA A 328 9.68 15.69 -3.85
C ALA A 328 10.41 16.85 -3.14
N LEU A 329 9.66 17.77 -2.52
CA LEU A 329 10.18 18.56 -1.41
C LEU A 329 9.82 17.87 -0.10
N VAL A 330 10.83 17.57 0.71
CA VAL A 330 10.64 16.88 1.98
C VAL A 330 10.79 17.86 3.14
N VAL A 331 9.83 17.86 4.06
CA VAL A 331 9.79 18.72 5.24
C VAL A 331 9.62 17.92 6.52
N PRO A 332 10.02 18.45 7.69
CA PRO A 332 9.76 17.79 8.96
C PRO A 332 8.27 17.53 9.18
N LYS A 333 7.93 16.32 9.64
CA LYS A 333 6.57 15.96 10.01
C LYS A 333 6.07 16.78 11.20
N ALA A 334 4.75 16.88 11.34
CA ALA A 334 4.08 17.67 12.37
C ALA A 334 4.43 19.18 12.34
N ASN A 335 4.80 19.72 11.18
CA ASN A 335 5.21 21.10 11.03
C ASN A 335 4.47 21.81 9.89
N ALA A 336 3.38 22.51 10.24
CA ALA A 336 2.55 23.23 9.28
C ALA A 336 3.32 24.36 8.57
N ASP A 337 4.21 25.08 9.28
CA ASP A 337 4.95 26.20 8.68
C ASP A 337 5.91 25.74 7.59
N ARG A 338 6.56 24.60 7.78
CA ARG A 338 7.41 23.99 6.76
C ARG A 338 6.61 23.49 5.55
N LEU A 339 5.39 22.99 5.77
CA LEU A 339 4.47 22.68 4.66
C LEU A 339 4.10 23.95 3.88
N VAL A 340 3.82 25.08 4.56
CA VAL A 340 3.57 26.36 3.89
C VAL A 340 4.75 26.74 3.00
N GLU A 341 5.96 26.76 3.55
CA GLU A 341 7.18 27.13 2.81
C GLU A 341 7.36 26.26 1.55
N ALA A 342 7.24 24.94 1.68
CA ALA A 342 7.42 24.01 0.56
C ALA A 342 6.32 24.14 -0.50
N ILE A 343 5.05 24.26 -0.10
CA ILE A 343 3.92 24.44 -1.02
C ILE A 343 4.08 25.76 -1.77
N CYS A 344 4.29 26.86 -1.07
CA CYS A 344 4.47 28.18 -1.69
C CYS A 344 5.66 28.20 -2.63
N ARG A 345 6.77 27.56 -2.27
CA ARG A 345 7.95 27.45 -3.12
C ARG A 345 7.65 26.75 -4.45
N VAL A 346 6.86 25.69 -4.44
CA VAL A 346 6.45 25.00 -5.70
C VAL A 346 5.49 25.87 -6.51
N VAL A 347 4.60 26.62 -5.87
CA VAL A 347 3.68 27.56 -6.55
C VAL A 347 4.41 28.73 -7.18
N GLU A 348 5.37 29.32 -6.46
CA GLU A 348 6.15 30.50 -6.86
C GLU A 348 7.20 30.19 -7.93
N HIS A 349 7.64 28.91 -8.03
CA HIS A 349 8.69 28.44 -8.92
C HIS A 349 8.20 27.30 -9.82
N PRO A 350 7.46 27.57 -10.92
CA PRO A 350 6.94 26.55 -11.81
C PRO A 350 8.03 25.63 -12.38
N GLU A 351 9.25 26.16 -12.58
CA GLU A 351 10.41 25.38 -13.04
C GLU A 351 10.83 24.32 -12.00
N LEU A 352 10.73 24.61 -10.71
CA LEU A 352 10.96 23.64 -9.65
C LEU A 352 9.87 22.55 -9.69
N GLY A 353 8.60 22.95 -9.83
CA GLY A 353 7.48 22.01 -9.97
C GLY A 353 7.70 21.05 -11.15
N MET A 354 8.13 21.56 -12.30
CA MET A 354 8.46 20.72 -13.48
C MET A 354 9.65 19.80 -13.22
N ALA A 355 10.69 20.26 -12.54
CA ALA A 355 11.86 19.45 -12.21
C ALA A 355 11.48 18.30 -11.25
N LEU A 356 10.71 18.59 -10.18
CA LEU A 356 10.20 17.59 -9.25
C LEU A 356 9.29 16.56 -9.98
N ALA A 357 8.43 17.01 -10.88
CA ALA A 357 7.57 16.15 -11.68
C ALA A 357 8.37 15.20 -12.58
N ALA A 358 9.46 15.67 -13.20
CA ALA A 358 10.36 14.84 -14.00
C ALA A 358 11.11 13.81 -13.12
N GLY A 359 11.62 14.25 -11.97
CA GLY A 359 12.22 13.36 -10.97
C GLY A 359 11.25 12.31 -10.45
N ALA A 360 10.01 12.71 -10.16
CA ALA A 360 8.93 11.81 -9.73
C ALA A 360 8.66 10.71 -10.76
N ARG A 361 8.54 11.06 -12.06
CA ARG A 361 8.39 10.05 -13.13
C ARG A 361 9.56 9.07 -13.17
N THR A 362 10.78 9.58 -13.06
CA THR A 362 12.00 8.75 -13.09
C THR A 362 12.00 7.77 -11.92
N THR A 363 11.66 8.24 -10.73
CA THR A 363 11.55 7.40 -9.53
C THR A 363 10.37 6.43 -9.66
N GLY A 364 9.18 6.90 -10.07
CA GLY A 364 7.97 6.10 -10.21
C GLY A 364 8.12 4.92 -11.19
N ALA A 365 8.86 5.11 -12.29
CA ALA A 365 9.12 4.05 -13.26
C ALA A 365 9.84 2.82 -12.68
N ARG A 366 10.46 2.93 -11.52
CA ARG A 366 11.14 1.82 -10.82
C ARG A 366 10.20 0.96 -9.98
N TYR A 367 8.97 1.47 -9.71
CA TYR A 367 8.01 0.85 -8.79
C TYR A 367 6.74 0.42 -9.54
N ASP A 368 6.88 -0.65 -10.34
CA ASP A 368 5.79 -1.26 -11.10
C ASP A 368 5.19 -2.45 -10.35
N ILE A 369 3.88 -2.45 -10.15
CA ILE A 369 3.17 -3.57 -9.52
C ILE A 369 3.36 -4.88 -10.30
N ALA A 370 3.49 -4.83 -11.64
CA ALA A 370 3.76 -6.02 -12.42
C ALA A 370 5.17 -6.59 -12.14
N ALA A 371 6.16 -5.74 -11.89
CA ALA A 371 7.48 -6.18 -11.45
C ALA A 371 7.44 -6.81 -10.05
N PHE A 372 6.66 -6.23 -9.13
CA PHE A 372 6.41 -6.82 -7.82
C PHE A 372 5.76 -8.20 -7.93
N VAL A 373 4.74 -8.37 -8.78
CA VAL A 373 4.08 -9.66 -9.00
C VAL A 373 5.07 -10.69 -9.54
N ARG A 374 5.89 -10.35 -10.53
CA ARG A 374 6.96 -11.26 -11.04
C ARG A 374 7.93 -11.70 -9.95
N LYS A 375 8.29 -10.80 -9.00
CA LYS A 375 9.10 -11.17 -7.82
C LYS A 375 8.37 -12.17 -6.93
N MET A 376 7.08 -11.97 -6.70
CA MET A 376 6.26 -12.88 -5.89
C MET A 376 6.12 -14.25 -6.57
N GLU A 377 5.88 -14.29 -7.87
CA GLU A 377 5.82 -15.54 -8.63
C GLU A 377 7.10 -16.35 -8.51
N ARG A 378 8.25 -15.70 -8.71
CA ARG A 378 9.55 -16.35 -8.54
C ARG A 378 9.76 -16.84 -7.10
N LEU A 379 9.37 -16.03 -6.12
CA LEU A 379 9.45 -16.39 -4.70
C LEU A 379 8.60 -17.63 -4.40
N TYR A 380 7.36 -17.67 -4.85
CA TYR A 380 6.45 -18.79 -4.59
C TYR A 380 6.99 -20.10 -5.16
N LEU A 381 7.55 -20.07 -6.36
CA LEU A 381 8.18 -21.25 -6.96
C LEU A 381 9.37 -21.74 -6.14
N ILE A 382 10.27 -20.83 -5.75
CA ILE A 382 11.44 -21.19 -4.95
C ILE A 382 11.02 -21.79 -3.61
N LEU A 383 10.09 -21.16 -2.91
CA LEU A 383 9.64 -21.64 -1.60
C LEU A 383 8.94 -23.00 -1.71
N HIS A 384 8.10 -23.20 -2.71
CA HIS A 384 7.40 -24.46 -2.94
C HIS A 384 8.39 -25.58 -3.28
N GLU A 385 9.31 -25.36 -4.23
CA GLU A 385 10.29 -26.36 -4.65
C GLU A 385 11.24 -26.71 -3.51
N THR A 386 11.78 -25.70 -2.84
CA THR A 386 12.72 -25.89 -1.72
C THR A 386 12.05 -26.64 -0.55
N SER A 387 10.81 -26.26 -0.22
CA SER A 387 10.06 -26.96 0.85
C SER A 387 9.86 -28.44 0.57
N ARG A 388 9.66 -28.81 -0.70
CA ARG A 388 9.47 -30.21 -1.11
C ARG A 388 10.76 -31.01 -1.17
N THR A 389 11.87 -30.39 -1.56
CA THR A 389 13.15 -31.09 -1.80
C THR A 389 14.03 -31.15 -0.57
N THR A 390 14.15 -30.08 0.16
CA THR A 390 15.09 -29.93 1.31
C THR A 390 14.37 -29.60 2.63
N GLY A 391 13.05 -29.52 2.60
CA GLY A 391 12.25 -29.11 3.74
C GLY A 391 12.46 -27.63 4.09
N ARG A 392 11.88 -27.19 5.21
CA ARG A 392 11.91 -25.78 5.64
C ARG A 392 13.33 -25.25 5.90
N ALA A 393 14.26 -26.11 6.31
CA ALA A 393 15.65 -25.70 6.54
C ALA A 393 16.35 -25.22 5.26
N GLY A 394 16.00 -25.79 4.11
CA GLY A 394 16.56 -25.38 2.83
C GLY A 394 16.12 -23.99 2.37
N ILE A 395 14.94 -23.52 2.80
CA ILE A 395 14.45 -22.18 2.46
C ILE A 395 15.41 -21.08 2.95
N LEU A 396 16.08 -21.30 4.05
CA LEU A 396 17.11 -20.36 4.60
C LEU A 396 18.34 -20.24 3.70
N GLN A 397 18.61 -21.25 2.87
CA GLN A 397 19.76 -21.27 1.96
C GLN A 397 19.41 -20.84 0.54
N ALA A 398 18.11 -20.59 0.27
CA ALA A 398 17.66 -20.15 -1.04
C ALA A 398 18.19 -18.75 -1.37
N ASP A 399 18.64 -18.54 -2.60
CA ASP A 399 19.03 -17.22 -3.07
C ASP A 399 17.75 -16.37 -3.32
N LEU A 400 17.50 -15.45 -2.40
CA LEU A 400 16.40 -14.48 -2.44
C LEU A 400 16.88 -13.04 -2.70
N SER A 401 18.10 -12.87 -3.21
CA SER A 401 18.69 -11.54 -3.50
C SER A 401 17.86 -10.70 -4.47
N PHE A 402 17.15 -11.36 -5.40
CA PHE A 402 16.26 -10.69 -6.37
C PHE A 402 15.06 -9.94 -5.74
N LEU A 403 14.73 -10.22 -4.48
CA LEU A 403 13.66 -9.51 -3.75
C LEU A 403 14.10 -8.09 -3.40
N THR A 404 15.35 -7.89 -3.03
CA THR A 404 15.88 -6.58 -2.68
C THR A 404 16.11 -5.79 -3.96
N THR A 405 15.42 -4.67 -4.09
CA THR A 405 15.62 -3.74 -5.22
C THR A 405 16.89 -2.97 -4.93
N GLU A 406 17.83 -2.92 -5.88
CA GLU A 406 18.88 -1.93 -5.86
C GLU A 406 18.27 -0.53 -5.84
N ARG A 407 18.71 0.33 -4.89
CA ARG A 407 18.26 1.72 -4.74
C ARG A 407 18.66 2.59 -5.92
#